data_d310a564327191f8d623f597324745db
#
_entry.id   d310a564327191f8d623f597324745db
#
_cell.length_a   1.000
_cell.length_b   1.000
_cell.length_c   1.000
_cell.angle_alpha   90.00
_cell.angle_beta   90.00
_cell.angle_gamma   90.00
#
_symmetry.space_group_name_H-M   'P 1'
#
loop_
_entity.id
_entity.type
_entity.pdbx_description
1 polymer ?
#
loop_
_entity_poly.entity_id
_entity_poly.type
_entity_poly.pdbx_seq_one_letter_code
_entity_poly.pdbx_strand_id
1 'polypeptide(L)'
;MFNQEPNFTALFCANDQSAMSAISALSSKGVDIPNEVSVLGYDNMNIASYTNPPLSTIHVPVQKMAVSAVRKLINLCYGADLEIDYSFDAKLIERQSVIQLN
;
A
#
# COMPACT_ATOMS: atom_id res chain seq x y z
N MET A 1 16.44 9.56 -9.83
CA MET A 1 16.77 8.70 -8.67
C MET A 1 17.91 7.73 -8.98
N PHE A 2 17.90 7.04 -10.12
CA PHE A 2 18.94 6.07 -10.46
C PHE A 2 19.69 6.51 -11.72
N ASN A 3 21.01 6.70 -11.62
CA ASN A 3 21.92 6.78 -12.75
C ASN A 3 22.61 5.44 -13.04
N GLN A 4 22.38 4.45 -12.17
CA GLN A 4 22.96 3.11 -12.23
C GLN A 4 21.85 2.08 -12.02
N GLU A 5 22.17 0.80 -12.26
CA GLU A 5 21.26 -0.29 -11.94
C GLU A 5 21.00 -0.33 -10.44
N PRO A 6 19.76 -0.66 -10.01
CA PRO A 6 19.45 -0.76 -8.61
C PRO A 6 20.27 -1.88 -7.96
N ASN A 7 20.80 -1.62 -6.78
CA ASN A 7 21.54 -2.60 -5.98
C ASN A 7 20.66 -3.24 -4.89
N PHE A 8 19.36 -3.25 -5.10
CA PHE A 8 18.36 -3.85 -4.21
C PHE A 8 17.39 -4.70 -5.02
N THR A 9 16.77 -5.66 -4.39
CA THR A 9 15.81 -6.59 -5.00
C THR A 9 14.38 -6.38 -4.56
N ALA A 10 14.14 -5.47 -3.62
CA ALA A 10 12.82 -5.14 -3.15
C ALA A 10 12.73 -3.67 -2.74
N LEU A 11 11.57 -3.08 -2.97
CA LEU A 11 11.25 -1.71 -2.61
C LEU A 11 9.89 -1.69 -1.91
N PHE A 12 9.88 -1.20 -0.66
CA PHE A 12 8.63 -0.96 0.06
C PHE A 12 8.35 0.54 0.08
N CYS A 13 7.21 0.93 -0.47
CA CYS A 13 6.83 2.32 -0.64
C CYS A 13 5.83 2.75 0.44
N ALA A 14 5.87 4.03 0.80
CA ALA A 14 5.02 4.59 1.84
C ALA A 14 3.53 4.52 1.52
N ASN A 15 3.18 4.51 0.22
CA ASN A 15 1.81 4.38 -0.27
C ASN A 15 1.81 3.82 -1.70
N ASP A 16 0.61 3.49 -2.20
CA ASP A 16 0.45 2.95 -3.55
C ASP A 16 0.86 3.95 -4.63
N GLN A 17 0.62 5.22 -4.43
CA GLN A 17 0.98 6.25 -5.40
C GLN A 17 2.50 6.33 -5.59
N SER A 18 3.25 6.30 -4.51
CA SER A 18 4.71 6.23 -4.56
C SER A 18 5.20 4.94 -5.20
N ALA A 19 4.54 3.82 -4.91
CA ALA A 19 4.85 2.53 -5.51
C ALA A 19 4.63 2.54 -7.02
N MET A 20 3.53 3.11 -7.49
CA MET A 20 3.24 3.25 -8.92
C MET A 20 4.29 4.12 -9.63
N SER A 21 4.70 5.21 -8.99
CA SER A 21 5.76 6.07 -9.51
C SER A 21 7.10 5.33 -9.60
N ALA A 22 7.42 4.53 -8.59
CA ALA A 22 8.62 3.70 -8.58
C ALA A 22 8.59 2.64 -9.69
N ILE A 23 7.46 1.94 -9.87
CA ILE A 23 7.29 0.98 -10.96
C ILE A 23 7.52 1.66 -12.32
N SER A 24 6.90 2.81 -12.54
CA SER A 24 7.06 3.57 -13.78
C SER A 24 8.53 3.95 -14.01
N ALA A 25 9.22 4.46 -13.00
CA ALA A 25 10.61 4.87 -13.10
C ALA A 25 11.55 3.68 -13.36
N LEU A 26 11.36 2.58 -12.64
CA LEU A 26 12.16 1.37 -12.81
C LEU A 26 11.92 0.74 -14.19
N SER A 27 10.68 0.63 -14.63
CA SER A 27 10.32 0.08 -15.94
C SER A 27 10.89 0.93 -17.09
N SER A 28 10.91 2.26 -16.95
CA SER A 28 11.50 3.14 -17.96
C SER A 28 13.03 2.97 -18.08
N LYS A 29 13.65 2.40 -17.06
CA LYS A 29 15.08 2.05 -17.04
C LYS A 29 15.35 0.60 -17.48
N GLY A 30 14.32 -0.12 -17.89
CA GLY A 30 14.43 -1.51 -18.33
C GLY A 30 14.50 -2.52 -17.19
N VAL A 31 14.22 -2.12 -15.96
CA VAL A 31 14.19 -3.03 -14.81
C VAL A 31 12.91 -3.87 -14.85
N ASP A 32 13.05 -5.17 -14.74
CA ASP A 32 11.94 -6.12 -14.77
C ASP A 32 11.32 -6.28 -13.38
N ILE A 33 10.05 -5.93 -13.26
CA ILE A 33 9.26 -6.07 -12.03
C ILE A 33 8.25 -7.21 -12.23
N PRO A 34 8.22 -8.20 -11.39
CA PRO A 34 8.93 -8.33 -10.09
C PRO A 34 10.27 -9.09 -10.15
N ASN A 35 10.71 -9.53 -11.34
CA ASN A 35 11.82 -10.50 -11.44
C ASN A 35 13.16 -9.96 -10.95
N GLU A 36 13.47 -8.71 -11.24
CA GLU A 36 14.69 -8.05 -10.75
C GLU A 36 14.45 -7.27 -9.47
N VAL A 37 13.31 -6.58 -9.39
CA VAL A 37 12.91 -5.78 -8.22
C VAL A 37 11.44 -6.01 -7.92
N SER A 38 11.15 -6.47 -6.70
CA SER A 38 9.79 -6.52 -6.16
C SER A 38 9.39 -5.14 -5.62
N VAL A 39 8.13 -4.74 -5.83
CA VAL A 39 7.61 -3.46 -5.32
C VAL A 39 6.36 -3.71 -4.50
N LEU A 40 6.34 -3.22 -3.26
CA LEU A 40 5.21 -3.29 -2.35
C LEU A 40 4.70 -1.88 -2.03
N GLY A 41 3.41 -1.68 -2.15
CA GLY A 41 2.72 -0.44 -1.79
C GLY A 41 2.07 -0.50 -0.41
N TYR A 42 1.28 0.52 -0.12
CA TYR A 42 0.51 0.66 1.12
C TYR A 42 -0.76 1.46 0.84
N ASP A 43 -1.89 1.05 1.36
CA ASP A 43 -3.24 1.62 1.31
C ASP A 43 -4.26 0.75 0.54
N ASN A 44 -3.86 -0.01 -0.45
CA ASN A 44 -4.75 -0.75 -1.35
C ASN A 44 -5.76 0.17 -2.06
N MET A 45 -5.25 1.18 -2.73
CA MET A 45 -6.06 2.04 -3.60
C MET A 45 -6.67 1.21 -4.74
N ASN A 46 -7.85 1.60 -5.20
CA ASN A 46 -8.53 0.88 -6.30
C ASN A 46 -7.66 0.70 -7.53
N ILE A 47 -6.84 1.69 -7.85
CA ILE A 47 -5.95 1.66 -9.01
C ILE A 47 -4.81 0.63 -8.87
N ALA A 48 -4.49 0.17 -7.67
CA ALA A 48 -3.40 -0.78 -7.46
C ALA A 48 -3.59 -2.09 -8.23
N SER A 49 -4.85 -2.51 -8.45
CA SER A 49 -5.17 -3.71 -9.23
C SER A 49 -5.01 -3.53 -10.75
N TYR A 50 -4.90 -2.29 -11.22
CA TYR A 50 -4.84 -1.95 -12.65
C TYR A 50 -3.44 -1.53 -13.12
N THR A 51 -2.45 -1.53 -12.25
CA THR A 51 -1.06 -1.25 -12.63
C THR A 51 -0.45 -2.42 -13.41
N ASN A 52 0.70 -2.21 -14.05
CA ASN A 52 1.42 -3.27 -14.76
C ASN A 52 2.87 -3.35 -14.26
N PRO A 53 3.22 -4.39 -13.49
CA PRO A 53 2.32 -5.46 -12.99
C PRO A 53 1.33 -4.93 -11.93
N PRO A 54 0.23 -5.66 -11.69
CA PRO A 54 -0.70 -5.33 -10.61
C PRO A 54 0.03 -5.27 -9.26
N LEU A 55 -0.22 -4.20 -8.51
CA LEU A 55 0.55 -3.85 -7.32
C LEU A 55 0.11 -4.64 -6.10
N SER A 56 1.04 -5.37 -5.51
CA SER A 56 0.91 -5.91 -4.15
C SER A 56 0.98 -4.76 -3.15
N THR A 57 0.11 -4.79 -2.15
CA THR A 57 -0.04 -3.67 -1.22
C THR A 57 -0.56 -4.12 0.12
N ILE A 58 -0.54 -3.23 1.10
CA ILE A 58 -1.13 -3.46 2.42
C ILE A 58 -2.49 -2.78 2.45
N HIS A 59 -3.54 -3.56 2.70
CA HIS A 59 -4.89 -3.01 2.88
C HIS A 59 -5.07 -2.49 4.30
N VAL A 60 -5.49 -1.24 4.41
CA VAL A 60 -5.81 -0.58 5.69
C VAL A 60 -7.32 -0.32 5.71
N PRO A 61 -8.04 -0.70 6.80
CA PRO A 61 -9.50 -0.55 6.86
C PRO A 61 -9.91 0.89 7.19
N VAL A 62 -9.63 1.81 6.26
CA VAL A 62 -9.80 3.26 6.45
C VAL A 62 -11.25 3.64 6.79
N GLN A 63 -12.23 2.97 6.18
CA GLN A 63 -13.64 3.25 6.47
C GLN A 63 -14.00 2.91 7.91
N LYS A 64 -13.57 1.76 8.41
CA LYS A 64 -13.80 1.38 9.82
C LYS A 64 -13.10 2.34 10.78
N MET A 65 -11.88 2.75 10.45
CA MET A 65 -11.13 3.74 11.23
C MET A 65 -11.86 5.09 11.27
N ALA A 66 -12.34 5.55 10.13
CA ALA A 66 -13.10 6.81 10.03
C ALA A 66 -14.39 6.76 10.84
N VAL A 67 -15.15 5.67 10.75
CA VAL A 67 -16.39 5.49 11.53
C VAL A 67 -16.09 5.53 13.04
N SER A 68 -15.06 4.83 13.50
CA SER A 68 -14.67 4.83 14.92
C SER A 68 -14.20 6.21 15.38
N ALA A 69 -13.45 6.93 14.54
CA ALA A 69 -13.01 8.30 14.86
C ALA A 69 -14.20 9.24 15.01
N VAL A 70 -15.18 9.19 14.10
CA VAL A 70 -16.38 10.02 14.17
C VAL A 70 -17.22 9.66 15.40
N ARG A 71 -17.41 8.37 15.70
CA ARG A 71 -18.13 7.93 16.89
C ARG A 71 -17.48 8.45 18.17
N LYS A 72 -16.14 8.41 18.24
CA LYS A 72 -15.41 8.97 19.38
C LYS A 72 -15.64 10.45 19.54
N LEU A 73 -15.64 11.22 18.46
CA LEU A 73 -15.96 12.65 18.50
C LEU A 73 -17.38 12.90 18.98
N ILE A 74 -18.37 12.13 18.51
CA ILE A 74 -19.76 12.23 18.94
C ILE A 74 -19.86 11.94 20.44
N ASN A 75 -19.22 10.90 20.94
CA ASN A 75 -19.20 10.58 22.37
C ASN A 75 -18.63 11.71 23.20
N LEU A 76 -17.51 12.31 22.75
CA LEU A 76 -16.88 13.42 23.46
C LEU A 76 -17.70 14.71 23.44
N CYS A 77 -18.34 15.02 22.32
CA CYS A 77 -19.07 16.29 22.15
C CYS A 77 -20.47 16.25 22.71
N TYR A 78 -21.14 15.10 22.68
CA TYR A 78 -22.58 14.98 23.02
C TYR A 78 -22.86 14.04 24.20
N GLY A 79 -21.83 13.45 24.81
CA GLY A 79 -22.01 12.50 25.89
C GLY A 79 -22.70 11.21 25.47
N ALA A 80 -22.67 10.87 24.18
CA ALA A 80 -23.19 9.60 23.68
C ALA A 80 -22.29 8.43 24.08
N ASP A 81 -22.80 7.21 23.94
CA ASP A 81 -22.09 5.96 24.26
C ASP A 81 -22.11 5.03 23.04
N LEU A 82 -21.60 5.52 21.92
CA LEU A 82 -21.45 4.73 20.71
C LEU A 82 -20.24 3.80 20.85
N GLU A 83 -20.36 2.60 20.30
CA GLU A 83 -19.29 1.62 20.30
C GLU A 83 -18.13 2.08 19.40
N ILE A 84 -16.90 1.96 19.91
CA ILE A 84 -15.68 2.41 19.25
C ILE A 84 -14.69 1.25 19.15
N ASP A 85 -14.17 1.01 17.96
CA ASP A 85 -13.02 0.15 17.76
C ASP A 85 -11.72 0.95 17.88
N TYR A 86 -10.75 0.42 18.61
CA TYR A 86 -9.45 1.04 18.83
C TYR A 86 -8.30 0.31 18.14
N SER A 87 -8.57 -0.86 17.59
CA SER A 87 -7.57 -1.70 16.93
C SER A 87 -8.07 -2.14 15.57
N PHE A 88 -7.21 -2.04 14.56
CA PHE A 88 -7.55 -2.36 13.17
C PHE A 88 -6.43 -3.19 12.55
N ASP A 89 -6.80 -4.30 11.90
CA ASP A 89 -5.84 -5.17 11.25
C ASP A 89 -5.56 -4.70 9.84
N ALA A 90 -4.28 -4.56 9.51
CA ALA A 90 -3.82 -4.40 8.13
C ALA A 90 -3.63 -5.79 7.50
N LYS A 91 -3.86 -5.91 6.19
CA LYS A 91 -3.74 -7.17 5.45
C LYS A 91 -2.84 -7.00 4.24
N LEU A 92 -1.97 -7.97 4.02
CA LEU A 92 -1.22 -8.06 2.77
C LEU A 92 -2.16 -8.50 1.64
N ILE A 93 -2.17 -7.73 0.56
CA ILE A 93 -2.87 -8.06 -0.67
C ILE A 93 -1.80 -8.42 -1.70
N GLU A 94 -1.63 -9.71 -1.92
CA GLU A 94 -0.65 -10.20 -2.89
C GLU A 94 -1.23 -10.10 -4.31
N ARG A 95 -0.46 -9.48 -5.19
CA ARG A 95 -0.71 -9.41 -6.63
C ARG A 95 0.54 -9.87 -7.38
N GLN A 96 0.99 -9.12 -8.37
CA GLN A 96 2.07 -9.58 -9.27
C GLN A 96 3.35 -8.74 -9.20
N SER A 97 3.40 -7.72 -8.34
CA SER A 97 4.57 -6.85 -8.21
C SER A 97 5.62 -7.35 -7.23
N VAL A 98 5.38 -8.47 -6.57
CA VAL A 98 6.28 -9.11 -5.61
C VAL A 98 6.43 -10.58 -5.95
N ILE A 99 7.64 -11.11 -5.88
CA ILE A 99 7.93 -12.54 -5.98
C ILE A 99 8.81 -13.01 -4.83
N GLN A 100 8.74 -14.30 -4.57
CA GLN A 100 9.65 -14.96 -3.65
C GLN A 100 10.97 -15.22 -4.36
N LEU A 101 12.08 -14.84 -3.74
CA LEU A 101 13.41 -15.20 -4.20
C LEU A 101 13.80 -16.58 -3.66
N ASN A 102 14.42 -17.35 -4.51
CA ASN A 102 14.96 -18.68 -4.15
C ASN A 102 16.42 -18.61 -3.78
#